data_f3cebd52dd7b9bbd0782ba7ae4ec8d0d
#
_entry.id   f3cebd52dd7b9bbd0782ba7ae4ec8d0d
#
_cell.length_a   1.000
_cell.length_b   1.000
_cell.length_c   1.000
_cell.angle_alpha   90.00
_cell.angle_beta   90.00
_cell.angle_gamma   90.00
#
_symmetry.space_group_name_H-M   'P 1'
#
loop_
_entity.id
_entity.type
_entity.pdbx_description
1 polymer ?
#
loop_
_entity_poly.entity_id
_entity_poly.type
_entity_poly.pdbx_seq_one_letter_code
_entity_poly.pdbx_strand_id
1 'polypeptide(L)'
;MYVAVKGGERAIENAHRLLAHERRGDRDVPEISLAQISEQLALGVDRVMSEGSLYDRELAALAIKQARGDLIEAIFLVRAFRATLPRFGATEPLETGAMQVRRRVSSTFKDIPGGQVLGPTFDYTHRLLDPQLAEGFVPEQPATAEIASAPMPRVTDILGRDGLIEPSPQNPADAPVGDLTRDPLSFPADRDLRLQNLARADEGFLLALGYSTQRGYGRNHPFAGEIRFGDVDVEFFAEEVGFAVPLGAIALTECQMVNQFKGSATEAPCFTRGYGLAFGQSERKTMSMALVDRSLRARELGEEVVAPAQDEEFVMSHSDNVQATGFVEHLKLPHYVDFQSELGLLRKLRQEFAEAAGEAELKEAAE
;
A
#
# COMPACT_ATOMS: atom_id res chain seq x y z
N MET A 1 26.07 -1.00 1.82
CA MET A 1 27.51 -1.18 2.07
C MET A 1 27.95 -0.13 3.09
N TYR A 2 28.22 -0.51 4.34
CA TYR A 2 28.72 0.43 5.36
C TYR A 2 30.22 0.61 5.14
N VAL A 3 30.61 1.79 4.72
CA VAL A 3 32.03 2.17 4.77
C VAL A 3 32.34 2.57 6.20
N ALA A 4 33.14 1.77 6.89
CA ALA A 4 33.59 2.12 8.23
C ALA A 4 34.46 3.40 8.15
N VAL A 5 33.91 4.51 8.60
CA VAL A 5 34.65 5.78 8.72
C VAL A 5 35.50 5.70 9.97
N LYS A 6 36.78 5.42 9.85
CA LYS A 6 37.70 5.45 11.00
C LYS A 6 37.66 6.80 11.69
N GLY A 7 37.39 6.79 13.00
CA GLY A 7 37.30 7.99 13.84
C GLY A 7 35.89 8.60 13.93
N GLY A 8 34.91 8.00 13.25
CA GLY A 8 33.51 8.45 13.28
C GLY A 8 32.65 7.84 14.38
N GLU A 9 33.11 6.79 15.09
CA GLU A 9 32.32 6.04 16.07
C GLU A 9 31.74 6.95 17.17
N ARG A 10 32.55 7.85 17.69
CA ARG A 10 32.10 8.81 18.73
C ARG A 10 31.02 9.77 18.19
N ALA A 11 31.12 10.19 16.94
CA ALA A 11 30.12 11.04 16.31
C ALA A 11 28.81 10.28 16.11
N ILE A 12 28.87 9.01 15.70
CA ILE A 12 27.72 8.11 15.54
C ILE A 12 27.03 7.85 16.89
N GLU A 13 27.80 7.53 17.94
CA GLU A 13 27.26 7.36 19.29
C GLU A 13 26.55 8.63 19.80
N ASN A 14 27.17 9.80 19.59
CA ASN A 14 26.55 11.06 19.96
C ASN A 14 25.27 11.33 19.16
N ALA A 15 25.22 10.99 17.86
CA ALA A 15 24.03 11.09 17.05
C ALA A 15 22.90 10.18 17.57
N HIS A 16 23.22 8.95 17.99
CA HIS A 16 22.24 8.06 18.61
C HIS A 16 21.67 8.63 19.93
N ARG A 17 22.51 9.21 20.75
CA ARG A 17 22.07 9.86 22.01
C ARG A 17 21.21 11.08 21.72
N LEU A 18 21.59 11.90 20.74
CA LEU A 18 20.80 13.03 20.30
C LEU A 18 19.44 12.60 19.74
N LEU A 19 19.42 11.57 18.90
CA LEU A 19 18.16 11.00 18.39
C LEU A 19 17.25 10.52 19.50
N ALA A 20 17.79 9.86 20.54
CA ALA A 20 17.01 9.42 21.69
C ALA A 20 16.43 10.61 22.48
N HIS A 21 17.22 11.69 22.62
CA HIS A 21 16.79 12.92 23.25
C HIS A 21 15.67 13.61 22.46
N GLU A 22 15.87 13.76 21.15
CA GLU A 22 14.89 14.35 20.24
C GLU A 22 13.59 13.54 20.19
N ARG A 23 13.68 12.20 20.23
CA ARG A 23 12.51 11.31 20.28
C ARG A 23 11.69 11.52 21.54
N ARG A 24 12.37 11.75 22.69
CA ARG A 24 11.67 12.04 23.95
C ARG A 24 10.97 13.41 23.90
N GLY A 25 11.55 14.39 23.23
CA GLY A 25 11.07 15.75 23.20
C GLY A 25 11.17 16.45 24.55
N ASP A 26 10.37 17.51 24.74
CA ASP A 26 10.29 18.27 25.99
C ASP A 26 9.83 17.35 27.13
N ARG A 27 10.57 17.38 28.24
CA ARG A 27 10.29 16.53 29.42
C ARG A 27 9.10 17.02 30.22
N ASP A 28 8.70 18.27 30.07
CA ASP A 28 7.52 18.83 30.71
C ASP A 28 6.23 18.38 30.00
N VAL A 29 6.34 17.87 28.77
CA VAL A 29 5.25 17.24 28.03
C VAL A 29 5.22 15.75 28.36
N PRO A 30 4.07 15.18 28.79
CA PRO A 30 3.93 13.75 29.01
C PRO A 30 4.34 12.93 27.77
N GLU A 31 5.06 11.84 28.01
CA GLU A 31 5.44 10.94 26.93
C GLU A 31 4.21 10.21 26.36
N ILE A 32 4.07 10.20 25.03
CA ILE A 32 2.98 9.47 24.35
C ILE A 32 3.10 7.97 24.62
N SER A 33 2.02 7.34 25.05
CA SER A 33 1.93 5.90 25.28
C SER A 33 1.62 5.13 23.99
N LEU A 34 1.94 3.83 23.93
CA LEU A 34 1.56 2.96 22.82
C LEU A 34 0.04 2.86 22.67
N ALA A 35 -0.69 2.82 23.79
CA ALA A 35 -2.15 2.81 23.77
C ALA A 35 -2.73 4.08 23.12
N GLN A 36 -2.19 5.26 23.42
CA GLN A 36 -2.62 6.50 22.77
C GLN A 36 -2.37 6.47 21.24
N ILE A 37 -1.23 5.96 20.82
CA ILE A 37 -0.93 5.82 19.38
C ILE A 37 -1.90 4.81 18.74
N SER A 38 -2.06 3.64 19.37
CA SER A 38 -2.92 2.58 18.83
C SER A 38 -4.38 3.00 18.68
N GLU A 39 -4.91 3.75 19.66
CA GLU A 39 -6.33 4.14 19.69
C GLU A 39 -6.60 5.44 18.91
N GLN A 40 -5.75 6.46 19.10
CA GLN A 40 -6.02 7.81 18.59
C GLN A 40 -5.38 8.08 17.22
N LEU A 41 -4.35 7.31 16.81
CA LEU A 41 -3.71 7.36 15.52
C LEU A 41 -3.94 6.06 14.72
N ALA A 42 -5.10 5.44 14.91
CA ALA A 42 -5.43 4.11 14.40
C ALA A 42 -5.20 3.96 12.88
N LEU A 43 -5.52 4.98 12.07
CA LEU A 43 -5.30 4.92 10.61
C LEU A 43 -3.81 4.89 10.24
N GLY A 44 -2.96 5.53 11.03
CA GLY A 44 -1.51 5.43 10.87
C GLY A 44 -0.98 4.04 11.23
N VAL A 45 -1.51 3.46 12.31
CA VAL A 45 -1.21 2.08 12.74
C VAL A 45 -1.62 1.08 11.67
N ASP A 46 -2.83 1.21 11.12
CA ASP A 46 -3.36 0.34 10.06
C ASP A 46 -2.49 0.42 8.78
N ARG A 47 -2.04 1.63 8.41
CA ARG A 47 -1.11 1.81 7.29
C ARG A 47 0.23 1.11 7.54
N VAL A 48 0.82 1.28 8.73
CA VAL A 48 2.10 0.64 9.08
C VAL A 48 1.98 -0.88 9.05
N MET A 49 0.89 -1.44 9.58
CA MET A 49 0.63 -2.89 9.50
C MET A 49 0.53 -3.38 8.05
N SER A 50 -0.24 -2.68 7.22
CA SER A 50 -0.49 -3.07 5.84
C SER A 50 0.79 -3.00 4.99
N GLU A 51 1.48 -1.87 4.98
CA GLU A 51 2.70 -1.68 4.20
C GLU A 51 3.90 -2.42 4.82
N GLY A 52 3.88 -2.65 6.13
CA GLY A 52 4.85 -3.47 6.87
C GLY A 52 4.64 -4.98 6.72
N SER A 53 3.50 -5.42 6.18
CA SER A 53 3.11 -6.83 6.04
C SER A 53 3.14 -7.60 7.36
N LEU A 54 2.70 -6.97 8.44
CA LEU A 54 2.61 -7.57 9.77
C LEU A 54 1.38 -7.02 10.49
N TYR A 55 0.42 -7.89 10.76
CA TYR A 55 -0.77 -7.53 11.51
C TYR A 55 -0.51 -7.61 13.02
N ASP A 56 -0.01 -6.53 13.59
CA ASP A 56 0.22 -6.37 15.01
C ASP A 56 0.15 -4.89 15.37
N ARG A 57 -0.94 -4.47 16.03
CA ARG A 57 -1.21 -3.08 16.37
C ARG A 57 -0.21 -2.51 17.37
N GLU A 58 0.23 -3.32 18.33
CA GLU A 58 1.16 -2.88 19.37
C GLU A 58 2.57 -2.66 18.78
N LEU A 59 3.05 -3.59 17.97
CA LEU A 59 4.32 -3.44 17.25
C LEU A 59 4.28 -2.27 16.26
N ALA A 60 3.18 -2.07 15.55
CA ALA A 60 3.03 -0.91 14.68
C ALA A 60 3.04 0.41 15.46
N ALA A 61 2.34 0.49 16.59
CA ALA A 61 2.37 1.66 17.46
C ALA A 61 3.78 1.92 18.02
N LEU A 62 4.50 0.86 18.42
CA LEU A 62 5.88 0.96 18.86
C LEU A 62 6.80 1.49 17.75
N ALA A 63 6.64 1.00 16.52
CA ALA A 63 7.41 1.45 15.38
C ALA A 63 7.15 2.95 15.08
N ILE A 64 5.89 3.39 15.10
CA ILE A 64 5.52 4.82 14.95
C ILE A 64 6.20 5.67 16.02
N LYS A 65 6.15 5.24 17.29
CA LYS A 65 6.81 5.93 18.40
C LYS A 65 8.33 6.00 18.19
N GLN A 66 8.95 4.90 17.83
CA GLN A 66 10.38 4.81 17.56
C GLN A 66 10.83 5.69 16.40
N ALA A 67 10.01 5.75 15.35
CA ALA A 67 10.23 6.55 14.17
C ALA A 67 9.85 8.04 14.32
N ARG A 68 9.46 8.51 15.52
CA ARG A 68 9.02 9.89 15.77
C ARG A 68 7.83 10.33 14.93
N GLY A 69 6.97 9.39 14.53
CA GLY A 69 5.80 9.65 13.66
C GLY A 69 6.08 9.59 12.15
N ASP A 70 7.30 9.32 11.72
CA ASP A 70 7.61 9.02 10.31
C ASP A 70 7.08 7.62 9.96
N LEU A 71 6.01 7.57 9.14
CA LEU A 71 5.38 6.31 8.81
C LEU A 71 6.23 5.44 7.87
N ILE A 72 7.08 6.04 7.03
CA ILE A 72 7.97 5.27 6.14
C ILE A 72 9.05 4.55 6.97
N GLU A 73 9.67 5.26 7.91
CA GLU A 73 10.62 4.67 8.84
C GLU A 73 9.94 3.61 9.73
N ALA A 74 8.71 3.85 10.20
CA ALA A 74 7.95 2.87 10.97
C ALA A 74 7.68 1.59 10.18
N ILE A 75 7.32 1.70 8.90
CA ILE A 75 7.13 0.56 7.99
C ILE A 75 8.43 -0.21 7.81
N PHE A 76 9.56 0.49 7.63
CA PHE A 76 10.88 -0.14 7.55
C PHE A 76 11.19 -0.94 8.82
N LEU A 77 10.96 -0.36 10.00
CA LEU A 77 11.22 -1.03 11.28
C LEU A 77 10.37 -2.30 11.45
N VAL A 78 9.08 -2.23 11.09
CA VAL A 78 8.17 -3.40 11.14
C VAL A 78 8.62 -4.48 10.17
N ARG A 79 9.03 -4.14 8.93
CA ARG A 79 9.56 -5.12 7.97
C ARG A 79 10.85 -5.76 8.44
N ALA A 80 11.77 -4.96 8.99
CA ALA A 80 13.02 -5.46 9.55
C ALA A 80 12.77 -6.42 10.72
N PHE A 81 11.86 -6.06 11.63
CA PHE A 81 11.46 -6.92 12.74
C PHE A 81 10.81 -8.22 12.24
N ARG A 82 9.86 -8.13 11.31
CA ARG A 82 9.21 -9.30 10.73
C ARG A 82 10.22 -10.30 10.13
N ALA A 83 11.29 -9.81 9.50
CA ALA A 83 12.34 -10.67 8.94
C ALA A 83 13.12 -11.47 10.00
N THR A 84 13.03 -11.10 11.28
CA THR A 84 13.64 -11.84 12.39
C THR A 84 12.75 -12.93 12.94
N LEU A 85 11.46 -12.96 12.58
CA LEU A 85 10.50 -13.93 13.07
C LEU A 85 10.54 -15.22 12.26
N PRO A 86 10.52 -16.40 12.90
CA PRO A 86 10.33 -17.64 12.19
C PRO A 86 8.91 -17.71 11.65
N ARG A 87 8.73 -18.27 10.44
CA ARG A 87 7.40 -18.58 9.92
C ARG A 87 6.91 -19.88 10.54
N PHE A 88 5.78 -19.83 11.20
CA PHE A 88 5.15 -21.00 11.80
C PHE A 88 4.36 -21.80 10.75
N GLY A 89 3.57 -21.11 9.92
CA GLY A 89 2.77 -21.72 8.87
C GLY A 89 2.03 -20.72 8.02
N ALA A 90 1.07 -21.18 7.26
CA ALA A 90 0.12 -20.36 6.51
C ALA A 90 -1.30 -20.60 7.08
N THR A 91 -2.08 -19.56 7.16
CA THR A 91 -3.50 -19.66 7.55
C THR A 91 -4.32 -20.30 6.45
N GLU A 92 -5.51 -20.80 6.80
CA GLU A 92 -6.53 -21.09 5.79
C GLU A 92 -6.91 -19.80 5.02
N PRO A 93 -7.41 -19.91 3.78
CA PRO A 93 -7.89 -18.78 3.02
C PRO A 93 -8.98 -18.01 3.78
N LEU A 94 -8.87 -16.68 3.82
CA LEU A 94 -9.83 -15.85 4.52
C LEU A 94 -11.15 -15.74 3.71
N GLU A 95 -12.28 -15.97 4.37
CA GLU A 95 -13.60 -15.79 3.78
C GLU A 95 -14.13 -14.36 4.03
N THR A 96 -13.77 -13.43 3.17
CA THR A 96 -14.20 -12.03 3.30
C THR A 96 -15.72 -11.85 3.07
N GLY A 97 -16.42 -12.86 2.52
CA GLY A 97 -17.89 -12.89 2.43
C GLY A 97 -18.56 -12.98 3.80
N ALA A 98 -17.90 -13.61 4.78
CA ALA A 98 -18.34 -13.75 6.16
C ALA A 98 -17.90 -12.58 7.07
N MET A 99 -17.30 -11.52 6.52
CA MET A 99 -16.82 -10.36 7.29
C MET A 99 -17.92 -9.81 8.21
N GLN A 100 -17.57 -9.57 9.48
CA GLN A 100 -18.39 -8.81 10.43
C GLN A 100 -18.27 -7.32 10.08
N VAL A 101 -19.23 -6.85 9.30
CA VAL A 101 -19.17 -5.54 8.65
C VAL A 101 -19.35 -4.41 9.66
N ARG A 102 -18.39 -3.51 9.73
CA ARG A 102 -18.44 -2.24 10.48
C ARG A 102 -18.75 -1.05 9.57
N ARG A 103 -18.41 -1.14 8.29
CA ARG A 103 -18.72 -0.16 7.24
C ARG A 103 -18.96 -0.91 5.92
N ARG A 104 -20.01 -0.48 5.20
CA ARG A 104 -20.33 -1.00 3.87
C ARG A 104 -20.95 0.10 3.03
N VAL A 105 -20.32 0.44 1.90
CA VAL A 105 -20.84 1.42 0.96
C VAL A 105 -20.72 0.92 -0.47
N SER A 106 -21.70 1.30 -1.30
CA SER A 106 -21.71 1.02 -2.72
C SER A 106 -22.13 2.26 -3.50
N SER A 107 -21.49 2.50 -4.63
CA SER A 107 -21.87 3.57 -5.57
C SER A 107 -22.73 3.06 -6.73
N THR A 108 -22.96 1.75 -6.83
CA THR A 108 -23.65 1.13 -7.98
C THR A 108 -25.16 0.99 -7.79
N PHE A 109 -25.59 0.71 -6.56
CA PHE A 109 -27.00 0.55 -6.23
C PHE A 109 -27.37 1.40 -5.01
N LYS A 110 -28.50 2.09 -5.09
CA LYS A 110 -29.04 2.84 -3.95
C LYS A 110 -29.49 1.87 -2.84
N ASP A 111 -30.24 0.86 -3.22
CA ASP A 111 -30.83 -0.12 -2.31
C ASP A 111 -30.18 -1.49 -2.58
N ILE A 112 -29.17 -1.83 -1.79
CA ILE A 112 -28.49 -3.13 -1.86
C ILE A 112 -29.01 -4.06 -0.76
N PRO A 113 -29.13 -5.38 -1.02
CA PRO A 113 -29.50 -6.34 0.01
C PRO A 113 -28.55 -6.28 1.22
N GLY A 114 -29.12 -6.23 2.43
CA GLY A 114 -28.38 -6.00 3.66
C GLY A 114 -28.06 -4.53 3.97
N GLY A 115 -28.38 -3.62 3.05
CA GLY A 115 -28.24 -2.18 3.24
C GLY A 115 -26.81 -1.66 3.15
N GLN A 116 -26.66 -0.35 3.32
CA GLN A 116 -25.39 0.35 3.49
C GLN A 116 -25.15 0.65 4.96
N VAL A 117 -23.91 0.55 5.41
CA VAL A 117 -23.49 0.86 6.79
C VAL A 117 -22.41 1.93 6.69
N LEU A 118 -22.72 3.16 7.11
CA LEU A 118 -21.77 4.28 6.94
C LEU A 118 -20.52 4.12 7.80
N GLY A 119 -20.67 3.66 9.04
CA GLY A 119 -19.55 3.51 9.98
C GLY A 119 -18.81 4.83 10.25
N PRO A 120 -17.64 4.80 10.86
CA PRO A 120 -16.81 5.98 11.07
C PRO A 120 -16.17 6.41 9.73
N THR A 121 -16.47 7.65 9.29
CA THR A 121 -15.98 8.16 8.00
C THR A 121 -15.82 9.67 8.02
N PHE A 122 -14.87 10.18 7.22
CA PHE A 122 -14.73 11.60 6.93
C PHE A 122 -15.61 12.09 5.77
N ASP A 123 -16.31 11.20 5.06
CA ASP A 123 -16.99 11.50 3.79
C ASP A 123 -18.04 12.61 3.92
N TYR A 124 -18.70 12.68 5.06
CA TYR A 124 -19.77 13.65 5.32
C TYR A 124 -19.35 14.77 6.28
N THR A 125 -18.07 14.87 6.61
CA THR A 125 -17.52 15.98 7.39
C THR A 125 -17.22 17.17 6.50
N HIS A 126 -17.22 18.37 7.06
CA HIS A 126 -16.86 19.59 6.31
C HIS A 126 -15.38 19.66 5.93
N ARG A 127 -14.53 18.76 6.40
CA ARG A 127 -13.07 18.74 6.18
C ARG A 127 -12.39 20.06 6.62
N LEU A 128 -12.92 20.71 7.64
CA LEU A 128 -12.35 21.88 8.29
C LEU A 128 -11.61 21.47 9.56
N LEU A 129 -10.61 22.25 9.93
CA LEU A 129 -9.97 22.09 11.23
C LEU A 129 -11.00 22.41 12.34
N ASP A 130 -11.01 21.58 13.37
CA ASP A 130 -11.86 21.76 14.53
C ASP A 130 -11.01 22.18 15.75
N PRO A 131 -11.03 23.48 16.10
CA PRO A 131 -10.26 23.97 17.24
C PRO A 131 -10.71 23.40 18.59
N GLN A 132 -11.94 22.88 18.70
CA GLN A 132 -12.45 22.31 19.95
C GLN A 132 -11.69 21.06 20.36
N LEU A 133 -11.11 20.34 19.40
CA LEU A 133 -10.26 19.19 19.69
C LEU A 133 -8.99 19.54 20.48
N ALA A 134 -8.55 20.81 20.44
CA ALA A 134 -7.41 21.27 21.24
C ALA A 134 -7.76 21.46 22.72
N GLU A 135 -9.03 21.68 23.05
CA GLU A 135 -9.51 21.90 24.43
C GLU A 135 -9.88 20.60 25.16
N GLY A 136 -9.86 19.48 24.43
CA GLY A 136 -10.32 18.18 24.90
C GLY A 136 -11.82 18.01 24.75
N PHE A 137 -12.21 16.98 24.00
CA PHE A 137 -13.60 16.67 23.68
C PHE A 137 -13.93 15.23 24.14
N VAL A 138 -15.01 15.07 24.85
CA VAL A 138 -15.56 13.76 25.17
C VAL A 138 -16.76 13.54 24.24
N PRO A 139 -16.65 12.66 23.23
CA PRO A 139 -17.76 12.41 22.32
C PRO A 139 -18.94 11.77 23.06
N GLU A 140 -20.17 12.11 22.66
CA GLU A 140 -21.34 11.37 23.08
C GLU A 140 -21.23 9.92 22.59
N GLN A 141 -21.66 8.97 23.43
CA GLN A 141 -21.69 7.57 23.01
C GLN A 141 -22.69 7.42 21.84
N PRO A 142 -22.27 6.84 20.72
CA PRO A 142 -23.19 6.61 19.63
C PRO A 142 -24.31 5.67 20.09
N ALA A 143 -25.54 5.90 19.59
CA ALA A 143 -26.62 4.96 19.78
C ALA A 143 -26.20 3.58 19.26
N THR A 144 -26.42 2.53 20.04
CA THR A 144 -26.10 1.17 19.62
C THR A 144 -26.97 0.83 18.41
N ALA A 145 -26.37 0.79 17.23
CA ALA A 145 -27.07 0.33 16.05
C ALA A 145 -27.24 -1.20 16.16
N GLU A 146 -28.47 -1.68 15.97
CA GLU A 146 -28.66 -3.11 15.76
C GLU A 146 -27.93 -3.51 14.48
N ILE A 147 -26.94 -4.38 14.60
CA ILE A 147 -26.25 -4.96 13.44
C ILE A 147 -27.30 -5.81 12.72
N ALA A 148 -27.66 -5.40 11.51
CA ALA A 148 -28.62 -6.13 10.71
C ALA A 148 -28.07 -7.56 10.48
N SER A 149 -28.80 -8.56 10.95
CA SER A 149 -28.49 -9.99 10.72
C SER A 149 -28.84 -10.45 9.30
N ALA A 150 -29.19 -9.53 8.41
CA ALA A 150 -29.59 -9.85 7.05
C ALA A 150 -28.38 -10.24 6.21
N PRO A 151 -28.50 -11.22 5.31
CA PRO A 151 -27.43 -11.57 4.38
C PRO A 151 -27.00 -10.36 3.54
N MET A 152 -25.70 -10.15 3.44
CA MET A 152 -25.08 -9.06 2.67
C MET A 152 -24.35 -9.61 1.44
N PRO A 153 -25.05 -10.08 0.39
CA PRO A 153 -24.40 -10.57 -0.82
C PRO A 153 -23.56 -9.46 -1.45
N ARG A 154 -22.44 -9.83 -2.05
CA ARG A 154 -21.57 -8.87 -2.73
C ARG A 154 -22.27 -8.30 -3.97
N VAL A 155 -22.02 -7.04 -4.26
CA VAL A 155 -22.52 -6.38 -5.48
C VAL A 155 -22.03 -7.12 -6.73
N THR A 156 -20.80 -7.60 -6.73
CA THR A 156 -20.27 -8.38 -7.85
C THR A 156 -20.99 -9.73 -8.04
N ASP A 157 -21.52 -10.33 -6.97
CA ASP A 157 -22.32 -11.56 -7.08
C ASP A 157 -23.70 -11.25 -7.67
N ILE A 158 -24.28 -10.09 -7.34
CA ILE A 158 -25.55 -9.63 -7.92
C ILE A 158 -25.39 -9.43 -9.44
N LEU A 159 -24.34 -8.69 -9.85
CA LEU A 159 -24.04 -8.47 -11.26
C LEU A 159 -23.67 -9.77 -12.00
N GLY A 160 -22.99 -10.68 -11.31
CA GLY A 160 -22.55 -11.96 -11.86
C GLY A 160 -23.70 -12.92 -12.18
N ARG A 161 -24.80 -12.88 -11.41
CA ARG A 161 -26.01 -13.69 -11.69
C ARG A 161 -26.62 -13.37 -13.03
N ASP A 162 -26.54 -12.12 -13.45
CA ASP A 162 -27.08 -11.64 -14.72
C ASP A 162 -26.02 -11.64 -15.84
N GLY A 163 -24.82 -12.12 -15.57
CA GLY A 163 -23.72 -12.12 -16.55
C GLY A 163 -23.20 -10.71 -16.89
N LEU A 164 -23.50 -9.71 -16.06
CA LEU A 164 -23.16 -8.31 -16.33
C LEU A 164 -21.73 -7.93 -15.94
N ILE A 165 -21.03 -8.79 -15.24
CA ILE A 165 -19.63 -8.61 -14.83
C ILE A 165 -18.84 -9.90 -15.11
N GLU A 166 -17.58 -9.76 -15.47
CA GLU A 166 -16.71 -10.92 -15.67
C GLU A 166 -16.70 -11.85 -14.43
N PRO A 167 -16.60 -13.17 -14.61
CA PRO A 167 -16.58 -14.09 -13.48
C PRO A 167 -15.41 -13.82 -12.54
N SER A 168 -15.54 -14.18 -11.28
CA SER A 168 -14.39 -14.21 -10.37
C SER A 168 -13.40 -15.26 -10.87
N PRO A 169 -12.09 -14.94 -10.89
CA PRO A 169 -11.09 -15.95 -11.16
C PRO A 169 -11.24 -17.11 -10.18
N GLN A 170 -11.23 -18.31 -10.70
CA GLN A 170 -11.23 -19.54 -9.88
C GLN A 170 -9.79 -20.02 -9.80
N ASN A 171 -9.23 -20.02 -8.62
CA ASN A 171 -7.95 -20.67 -8.40
C ASN A 171 -8.22 -22.12 -8.00
N PRO A 172 -7.47 -23.09 -8.54
CA PRO A 172 -7.49 -24.45 -7.99
C PRO A 172 -7.15 -24.41 -6.50
N ALA A 173 -7.79 -25.27 -5.70
CA ALA A 173 -7.54 -25.32 -4.25
C ALA A 173 -6.06 -25.56 -3.90
N ASP A 174 -5.33 -26.26 -4.79
CA ASP A 174 -3.93 -26.62 -4.62
C ASP A 174 -2.97 -25.68 -5.39
N ALA A 175 -3.46 -24.54 -5.91
CA ALA A 175 -2.57 -23.61 -6.62
C ALA A 175 -1.50 -23.07 -5.66
N PRO A 176 -0.23 -23.11 -6.03
CA PRO A 176 0.82 -22.51 -5.21
C PRO A 176 0.61 -21.01 -5.15
N VAL A 177 0.66 -20.46 -3.95
CA VAL A 177 0.58 -19.01 -3.72
C VAL A 177 1.99 -18.46 -3.57
N GLY A 178 2.36 -17.50 -4.39
CA GLY A 178 3.65 -16.83 -4.29
C GLY A 178 3.79 -16.02 -3.00
N ASP A 179 5.01 -15.73 -2.58
CA ASP A 179 5.29 -14.96 -1.35
C ASP A 179 6.39 -13.92 -1.59
N LEU A 180 6.01 -12.69 -1.88
CA LEU A 180 6.94 -11.55 -2.08
C LEU A 180 7.80 -11.22 -0.86
N THR A 181 7.53 -11.82 0.28
CA THR A 181 8.37 -11.64 1.47
C THR A 181 9.57 -12.57 1.51
N ARG A 182 9.62 -13.54 0.61
CA ARG A 182 10.64 -14.60 0.53
C ARG A 182 11.28 -14.71 -0.85
N ASP A 183 10.44 -14.62 -1.87
CA ASP A 183 10.87 -14.83 -3.25
C ASP A 183 11.05 -13.47 -3.96
N PRO A 184 12.11 -13.31 -4.76
CA PRO A 184 12.30 -12.09 -5.52
C PRO A 184 11.20 -11.93 -6.57
N LEU A 185 10.80 -10.68 -6.80
CA LEU A 185 9.84 -10.35 -7.84
C LEU A 185 10.41 -10.68 -9.22
N SER A 186 9.64 -11.37 -10.05
CA SER A 186 9.95 -11.69 -11.44
C SER A 186 8.77 -11.32 -12.35
N PHE A 187 9.06 -10.99 -13.61
CA PHE A 187 8.07 -10.58 -14.59
C PHE A 187 7.97 -11.55 -15.77
N PRO A 188 6.77 -11.81 -16.30
CA PRO A 188 5.48 -11.36 -15.78
C PRO A 188 5.14 -12.01 -14.44
N ALA A 189 4.49 -11.26 -13.54
CA ALA A 189 4.05 -11.77 -12.26
C ALA A 189 2.60 -12.26 -12.32
N ASP A 190 2.30 -13.32 -11.59
CA ASP A 190 0.94 -13.80 -11.43
C ASP A 190 0.08 -12.79 -10.64
N ARG A 191 -1.23 -12.85 -10.79
CA ARG A 191 -2.13 -11.86 -10.20
C ARG A 191 -2.08 -11.84 -8.67
N ASP A 192 -1.87 -12.97 -8.02
CA ASP A 192 -1.68 -13.08 -6.57
C ASP A 192 -0.46 -12.30 -6.09
N LEU A 193 0.67 -12.40 -6.81
CA LEU A 193 1.87 -11.61 -6.52
C LEU A 193 1.66 -10.11 -6.79
N ARG A 194 0.95 -9.76 -7.88
CA ARG A 194 0.58 -8.36 -8.15
C ARG A 194 -0.24 -7.78 -7.00
N LEU A 195 -1.27 -8.49 -6.53
CA LEU A 195 -2.11 -8.06 -5.42
C LEU A 195 -1.33 -7.95 -4.10
N GLN A 196 -0.42 -8.90 -3.81
CA GLN A 196 0.47 -8.81 -2.66
C GLN A 196 1.38 -7.57 -2.73
N ASN A 197 1.96 -7.30 -3.89
CA ASN A 197 2.79 -6.11 -4.11
C ASN A 197 1.98 -4.83 -3.86
N LEU A 198 0.79 -4.71 -4.44
CA LEU A 198 -0.09 -3.56 -4.25
C LEU A 198 -0.52 -3.39 -2.79
N ALA A 199 -0.77 -4.47 -2.05
CA ALA A 199 -1.10 -4.40 -0.62
C ALA A 199 0.06 -3.85 0.22
N ARG A 200 1.30 -4.10 -0.17
CA ARG A 200 2.53 -3.60 0.47
C ARG A 200 2.99 -2.24 -0.05
N ALA A 201 2.44 -1.80 -1.18
CA ALA A 201 2.83 -0.58 -1.85
C ALA A 201 2.56 0.68 -1.02
N ASP A 202 3.30 1.75 -1.29
CA ASP A 202 3.02 3.08 -0.74
C ASP A 202 1.62 3.55 -1.12
N GLU A 203 0.82 3.96 -0.14
CA GLU A 203 -0.54 4.44 -0.37
C GLU A 203 -0.57 5.66 -1.29
N GLY A 204 0.38 6.59 -1.13
CA GLY A 204 0.45 7.80 -1.93
C GLY A 204 0.80 7.53 -3.39
N PHE A 205 1.71 6.59 -3.63
CA PHE A 205 2.06 6.15 -4.99
C PHE A 205 0.86 5.48 -5.68
N LEU A 206 0.17 4.57 -4.98
CA LEU A 206 -1.05 3.95 -5.52
C LEU A 206 -2.16 4.96 -5.80
N LEU A 207 -2.34 5.94 -4.91
CA LEU A 207 -3.33 6.99 -5.08
C LEU A 207 -3.02 7.83 -6.34
N ALA A 208 -1.76 8.16 -6.57
CA ALA A 208 -1.34 8.88 -7.78
C ALA A 208 -1.58 8.06 -9.06
N LEU A 209 -1.28 6.77 -9.04
CA LEU A 209 -1.57 5.87 -10.17
C LEU A 209 -3.07 5.71 -10.40
N GLY A 210 -3.86 5.46 -9.35
CA GLY A 210 -5.31 5.39 -9.41
C GLY A 210 -5.94 6.69 -9.96
N TYR A 211 -5.43 7.84 -9.53
CA TYR A 211 -5.82 9.13 -10.08
C TYR A 211 -5.49 9.24 -11.57
N SER A 212 -4.30 8.80 -12.00
CA SER A 212 -3.91 8.83 -13.41
C SER A 212 -4.81 7.96 -14.29
N THR A 213 -5.34 6.85 -13.79
CA THR A 213 -6.29 6.03 -14.54
C THR A 213 -7.59 6.76 -14.84
N GLN A 214 -8.10 7.53 -13.88
CA GLN A 214 -9.36 8.25 -14.01
C GLN A 214 -9.21 9.52 -14.87
N ARG A 215 -8.16 10.31 -14.64
CA ARG A 215 -7.90 11.59 -15.34
C ARG A 215 -7.25 11.44 -16.70
N GLY A 216 -6.52 10.36 -16.92
CA GLY A 216 -5.70 10.12 -18.10
C GLY A 216 -6.36 9.22 -19.12
N TYR A 217 -5.79 8.05 -19.28
CA TYR A 217 -6.07 7.13 -20.38
C TYR A 217 -7.37 6.33 -20.24
N GLY A 218 -7.86 6.13 -19.03
CA GLY A 218 -8.99 5.24 -18.77
C GLY A 218 -10.30 5.69 -19.41
N ARG A 219 -10.50 7.00 -19.60
CA ARG A 219 -11.66 7.66 -20.23
C ARG A 219 -13.03 7.23 -19.74
N ASN A 220 -13.11 6.25 -18.83
CA ASN A 220 -14.32 5.71 -18.26
C ASN A 220 -14.33 5.95 -16.76
N HIS A 221 -15.51 6.21 -16.24
CA HIS A 221 -15.70 6.36 -14.80
C HIS A 221 -15.87 4.98 -14.15
N PRO A 222 -14.91 4.52 -13.30
CA PRO A 222 -15.09 3.32 -12.50
C PRO A 222 -16.07 3.58 -11.35
N PHE A 223 -16.68 2.52 -10.85
CA PHE A 223 -17.60 2.60 -9.73
C PHE A 223 -17.12 1.69 -8.59
N ALA A 224 -17.14 2.20 -7.36
CA ALA A 224 -17.00 1.34 -6.19
C ALA A 224 -18.23 0.42 -6.14
N GLY A 225 -18.11 -0.77 -6.68
CA GLY A 225 -19.16 -1.78 -6.59
C GLY A 225 -19.50 -2.01 -5.14
N GLU A 226 -18.46 -2.20 -4.33
CA GLU A 226 -18.60 -2.31 -2.88
C GLU A 226 -17.28 -2.02 -2.18
N ILE A 227 -17.34 -1.28 -1.07
CA ILE A 227 -16.26 -1.16 -0.08
C ILE A 227 -16.81 -1.74 1.21
N ARG A 228 -16.08 -2.68 1.81
CA ARG A 228 -16.34 -3.25 3.13
C ARG A 228 -15.17 -3.04 4.04
N PHE A 229 -15.43 -2.67 5.27
CA PHE A 229 -14.48 -2.69 6.38
C PHE A 229 -15.10 -3.44 7.54
N GLY A 230 -14.34 -4.36 8.13
CA GLY A 230 -14.82 -5.17 9.25
C GLY A 230 -13.81 -6.25 9.64
N ASP A 231 -14.24 -7.14 10.53
CA ASP A 231 -13.43 -8.22 11.06
C ASP A 231 -13.68 -9.51 10.30
N VAL A 232 -12.60 -10.24 10.02
CA VAL A 232 -12.62 -11.55 9.35
C VAL A 232 -11.88 -12.55 10.21
N ASP A 233 -12.51 -13.68 10.46
CA ASP A 233 -11.92 -14.76 11.24
C ASP A 233 -10.71 -15.37 10.52
N VAL A 234 -9.71 -15.72 11.30
CA VAL A 234 -8.46 -16.34 10.84
C VAL A 234 -8.34 -17.73 11.45
N GLU A 235 -8.18 -18.72 10.60
CA GLU A 235 -8.01 -20.11 10.99
C GLU A 235 -6.67 -20.65 10.51
N PHE A 236 -6.15 -21.63 11.24
CA PHE A 236 -4.93 -22.31 10.91
C PHE A 236 -5.14 -23.82 11.02
N PHE A 237 -4.83 -24.56 9.95
CA PHE A 237 -4.90 -26.02 9.99
C PHE A 237 -3.72 -26.58 10.79
N ALA A 238 -4.01 -27.15 11.94
CA ALA A 238 -3.01 -27.76 12.81
C ALA A 238 -2.96 -29.28 12.55
N GLU A 239 -1.87 -29.74 11.95
CA GLU A 239 -1.70 -31.17 11.58
C GLU A 239 -1.82 -32.10 12.80
N GLU A 240 -1.39 -31.63 13.99
CA GLU A 240 -1.41 -32.40 15.23
C GLU A 240 -2.81 -32.76 15.71
N VAL A 241 -3.80 -31.90 15.38
CA VAL A 241 -5.20 -32.15 15.78
C VAL A 241 -6.11 -32.50 14.60
N GLY A 242 -5.65 -32.30 13.36
CA GLY A 242 -6.33 -32.71 12.14
C GLY A 242 -7.52 -31.85 11.74
N PHE A 243 -7.64 -30.61 12.27
CA PHE A 243 -8.67 -29.64 11.90
C PHE A 243 -8.15 -28.20 12.01
N ALA A 244 -8.87 -27.27 11.39
CA ALA A 244 -8.55 -25.86 11.47
C ALA A 244 -8.90 -25.29 12.85
N VAL A 245 -7.96 -24.56 13.45
CA VAL A 245 -8.09 -23.93 14.77
C VAL A 245 -8.26 -22.43 14.56
N PRO A 246 -9.25 -21.79 15.18
CA PRO A 246 -9.41 -20.34 15.11
C PRO A 246 -8.28 -19.64 15.87
N LEU A 247 -7.61 -18.70 15.21
CA LEU A 247 -6.55 -17.86 15.79
C LEU A 247 -7.08 -16.54 16.33
N GLY A 248 -8.27 -16.12 15.87
CA GLY A 248 -8.89 -14.84 16.18
C GLY A 248 -9.42 -14.18 14.93
N ALA A 249 -9.60 -12.86 14.97
CA ALA A 249 -10.07 -12.08 13.83
C ALA A 249 -9.10 -10.93 13.52
N ILE A 250 -9.04 -10.54 12.25
CA ILE A 250 -8.27 -9.37 11.79
C ILE A 250 -9.20 -8.37 11.09
N ALA A 251 -8.94 -7.10 11.29
CA ALA A 251 -9.65 -6.03 10.60
C ALA A 251 -9.11 -5.87 9.18
N LEU A 252 -10.00 -5.90 8.19
CA LEU A 252 -9.67 -5.77 6.77
C LEU A 252 -10.57 -4.74 6.09
N THR A 253 -10.01 -4.04 5.11
CA THR A 253 -10.79 -3.29 4.13
C THR A 253 -10.71 -3.99 2.78
N GLU A 254 -11.87 -4.28 2.18
CA GLU A 254 -12.02 -4.86 0.86
C GLU A 254 -12.70 -3.86 -0.07
N CYS A 255 -12.15 -3.66 -1.27
CA CYS A 255 -12.79 -2.91 -2.35
C CYS A 255 -12.95 -3.77 -3.59
N GLN A 256 -14.17 -3.87 -4.07
CA GLN A 256 -14.51 -4.46 -5.36
C GLN A 256 -14.94 -3.35 -6.31
N MET A 257 -14.10 -3.05 -7.32
CA MET A 257 -14.36 -2.00 -8.29
C MET A 257 -15.03 -2.59 -9.53
N VAL A 258 -16.10 -1.94 -9.98
CA VAL A 258 -16.74 -2.19 -11.28
C VAL A 258 -16.16 -1.20 -12.28
N ASN A 259 -15.46 -1.72 -13.29
CA ASN A 259 -14.76 -0.90 -14.28
C ASN A 259 -15.44 -1.02 -15.64
N GLN A 260 -14.85 -0.32 -16.62
CA GLN A 260 -15.31 -0.33 -17.99
C GLN A 260 -15.62 -1.75 -18.48
N PHE A 261 -16.66 -1.86 -19.29
CA PHE A 261 -17.01 -3.11 -19.90
C PHE A 261 -16.11 -3.45 -21.10
N LYS A 262 -15.97 -4.73 -21.35
CA LYS A 262 -15.37 -5.32 -22.54
C LYS A 262 -16.40 -6.17 -23.27
N GLY A 263 -16.15 -6.41 -24.53
CA GLY A 263 -16.94 -7.29 -25.36
C GLY A 263 -16.40 -7.28 -26.78
N SER A 264 -16.84 -8.22 -27.60
CA SER A 264 -16.45 -8.35 -29.01
C SER A 264 -17.64 -8.76 -29.84
N ALA A 265 -17.41 -9.02 -31.12
CA ALA A 265 -18.46 -9.57 -31.98
C ALA A 265 -18.90 -10.99 -31.58
N THR A 266 -18.07 -11.69 -30.79
CA THR A 266 -18.31 -13.07 -30.34
C THR A 266 -18.51 -13.22 -28.86
N GLU A 267 -18.22 -12.16 -28.06
CA GLU A 267 -18.35 -12.16 -26.61
C GLU A 267 -19.33 -11.08 -26.17
N ALA A 268 -20.32 -11.47 -25.38
CA ALA A 268 -21.28 -10.51 -24.82
C ALA A 268 -20.56 -9.48 -23.93
N PRO A 269 -20.94 -8.19 -24.01
CA PRO A 269 -20.30 -7.16 -23.19
C PRO A 269 -20.60 -7.37 -21.71
N CYS A 270 -19.57 -7.26 -20.88
CA CYS A 270 -19.65 -7.30 -19.43
C CYS A 270 -18.66 -6.33 -18.78
N PHE A 271 -18.96 -5.86 -17.58
CA PHE A 271 -18.02 -5.05 -16.79
C PHE A 271 -16.79 -5.86 -16.42
N THR A 272 -15.66 -5.18 -16.33
CA THR A 272 -14.41 -5.75 -15.80
C THR A 272 -14.27 -5.41 -14.33
N ARG A 273 -13.46 -6.20 -13.61
CA ARG A 273 -13.25 -6.07 -12.16
C ARG A 273 -11.90 -5.43 -11.85
N GLY A 274 -11.85 -4.72 -10.72
CA GLY A 274 -10.64 -4.42 -9.99
C GLY A 274 -10.84 -4.81 -8.53
N TYR A 275 -9.74 -5.20 -7.85
CA TYR A 275 -9.77 -5.71 -6.49
C TYR A 275 -8.70 -5.06 -5.62
N GLY A 276 -9.06 -4.74 -4.39
CA GLY A 276 -8.14 -4.27 -3.37
C GLY A 276 -8.48 -4.84 -2.00
N LEU A 277 -7.45 -5.26 -1.27
CA LEU A 277 -7.56 -5.79 0.09
C LEU A 277 -6.36 -5.32 0.89
N ALA A 278 -6.59 -4.79 2.09
CA ALA A 278 -5.53 -4.33 2.98
C ALA A 278 -5.93 -4.47 4.44
N PHE A 279 -4.95 -4.54 5.34
CA PHE A 279 -5.18 -4.55 6.77
C PHE A 279 -5.78 -3.22 7.27
N GLY A 280 -6.62 -3.33 8.29
CA GLY A 280 -7.23 -2.20 8.96
C GLY A 280 -8.21 -1.40 8.11
N GLN A 281 -8.48 -0.14 8.52
CA GLN A 281 -9.34 0.78 7.80
C GLN A 281 -8.53 1.56 6.76
N SER A 282 -8.51 1.08 5.52
CA SER A 282 -7.62 1.54 4.44
C SER A 282 -8.37 1.76 3.11
N GLU A 283 -9.49 2.51 3.14
CA GLU A 283 -10.37 2.69 1.96
C GLU A 283 -9.65 3.30 0.75
N ARG A 284 -8.91 4.40 0.93
CA ARG A 284 -8.18 5.04 -0.17
C ARG A 284 -7.19 4.08 -0.82
N LYS A 285 -6.48 3.30 0.00
CA LYS A 285 -5.52 2.31 -0.48
C LYS A 285 -6.21 1.21 -1.28
N THR A 286 -7.26 0.60 -0.74
CA THR A 286 -7.96 -0.50 -1.40
C THR A 286 -8.68 -0.06 -2.68
N MET A 287 -9.22 1.15 -2.72
CA MET A 287 -9.78 1.74 -3.95
C MET A 287 -8.70 1.95 -5.00
N SER A 288 -7.55 2.51 -4.60
CA SER A 288 -6.41 2.73 -5.50
C SER A 288 -5.83 1.41 -5.99
N MET A 289 -5.71 0.41 -5.12
CA MET A 289 -5.34 -0.96 -5.49
C MET A 289 -6.26 -1.51 -6.56
N ALA A 290 -7.58 -1.39 -6.37
CA ALA A 290 -8.58 -1.92 -7.28
C ALA A 290 -8.50 -1.26 -8.68
N LEU A 291 -8.20 0.04 -8.74
CA LEU A 291 -7.98 0.74 -10.00
C LEU A 291 -6.69 0.27 -10.70
N VAL A 292 -5.61 0.12 -9.95
CA VAL A 292 -4.31 -0.32 -10.49
C VAL A 292 -4.33 -1.80 -10.85
N ASP A 293 -4.97 -2.66 -10.03
CA ASP A 293 -5.17 -4.09 -10.36
C ASP A 293 -5.85 -4.25 -11.72
N ARG A 294 -6.93 -3.49 -11.98
CA ARG A 294 -7.59 -3.49 -13.29
C ARG A 294 -6.66 -2.98 -14.39
N SER A 295 -5.87 -1.97 -14.13
CA SER A 295 -4.95 -1.38 -15.12
C SER A 295 -3.83 -2.33 -15.50
N LEU A 296 -3.27 -3.06 -14.56
CA LEU A 296 -2.23 -4.08 -14.78
C LEU A 296 -2.72 -5.26 -15.62
N ARG A 297 -4.02 -5.43 -15.73
CA ARG A 297 -4.65 -6.46 -16.58
C ARG A 297 -4.88 -6.02 -18.04
N ALA A 298 -4.35 -4.87 -18.45
CA ALA A 298 -4.54 -4.34 -19.80
C ALA A 298 -4.22 -5.38 -20.88
N ARG A 299 -3.07 -6.04 -20.79
CA ARG A 299 -2.67 -7.09 -21.78
C ARG A 299 -3.60 -8.31 -21.75
N GLU A 300 -4.03 -8.76 -20.58
CA GLU A 300 -4.99 -9.86 -20.42
C GLU A 300 -6.35 -9.53 -21.05
N LEU A 301 -6.70 -8.25 -21.06
CA LEU A 301 -7.95 -7.73 -21.61
C LEU A 301 -7.84 -7.30 -23.07
N GLY A 302 -6.69 -7.51 -23.70
CA GLY A 302 -6.44 -7.12 -25.11
C GLY A 302 -6.34 -5.61 -25.33
N GLU A 303 -6.00 -4.85 -24.28
CA GLU A 303 -5.83 -3.40 -24.33
C GLU A 303 -4.38 -3.02 -24.61
N GLU A 304 -4.18 -1.87 -25.23
CA GLU A 304 -2.85 -1.29 -25.43
C GLU A 304 -2.31 -0.72 -24.12
N VAL A 305 -1.02 -0.94 -23.84
CA VAL A 305 -0.30 -0.35 -22.70
C VAL A 305 0.20 1.03 -23.11
N VAL A 306 -0.46 2.08 -22.65
CA VAL A 306 -0.17 3.48 -23.01
C VAL A 306 0.19 4.37 -21.83
N ALA A 307 0.09 3.85 -20.61
CA ALA A 307 0.29 4.64 -19.40
C ALA A 307 1.05 3.84 -18.31
N PRO A 308 1.78 4.55 -17.41
CA PRO A 308 2.57 3.90 -16.36
C PRO A 308 1.78 2.96 -15.44
N ALA A 309 0.51 3.26 -15.16
CA ALA A 309 -0.33 2.38 -14.33
C ALA A 309 -0.70 1.04 -14.99
N GLN A 310 -0.46 0.88 -16.29
CA GLN A 310 -0.63 -0.37 -17.06
C GLN A 310 0.68 -1.13 -17.24
N ASP A 311 1.81 -0.50 -16.90
CA ASP A 311 3.14 -1.11 -16.98
C ASP A 311 3.44 -1.85 -15.69
N GLU A 312 3.41 -3.18 -15.78
CA GLU A 312 3.59 -4.06 -14.63
C GLU A 312 4.96 -3.87 -13.96
N GLU A 313 6.03 -3.84 -14.74
CA GLU A 313 7.37 -3.69 -14.23
C GLU A 313 7.57 -2.32 -13.56
N PHE A 314 7.06 -1.26 -14.19
CA PHE A 314 7.08 0.08 -13.62
C PHE A 314 6.33 0.13 -12.27
N VAL A 315 5.10 -0.35 -12.22
CA VAL A 315 4.26 -0.29 -11.02
C VAL A 315 4.88 -1.08 -9.88
N MET A 316 5.24 -2.34 -10.15
CA MET A 316 5.69 -3.23 -9.09
C MET A 316 7.11 -2.92 -8.58
N SER A 317 7.98 -2.40 -9.45
CA SER A 317 9.34 -2.01 -9.08
C SER A 317 9.43 -0.68 -8.34
N HIS A 318 8.44 0.21 -8.48
CA HIS A 318 8.48 1.56 -7.88
C HIS A 318 7.46 1.78 -6.76
N SER A 319 6.64 0.77 -6.45
CA SER A 319 5.58 0.89 -5.45
C SER A 319 6.05 0.75 -4.00
N ASP A 320 7.24 0.19 -3.78
CA ASP A 320 7.76 -0.09 -2.44
C ASP A 320 8.53 1.12 -1.88
N ASN A 321 7.92 1.79 -0.90
CA ASN A 321 8.49 2.97 -0.26
C ASN A 321 9.77 2.68 0.54
N VAL A 322 9.92 1.47 1.08
CA VAL A 322 11.12 1.07 1.83
C VAL A 322 12.30 0.91 0.88
N GLN A 323 12.08 0.26 -0.27
CA GLN A 323 13.11 0.15 -1.30
C GLN A 323 13.48 1.53 -1.87
N ALA A 324 12.47 2.33 -2.22
CA ALA A 324 12.67 3.70 -2.71
C ALA A 324 13.48 4.55 -1.73
N THR A 325 13.13 4.49 -0.43
CA THR A 325 13.88 5.18 0.63
C THR A 325 15.33 4.70 0.68
N GLY A 326 15.57 3.39 0.62
CA GLY A 326 16.93 2.85 0.62
C GLY A 326 17.79 3.38 -0.53
N PHE A 327 17.22 3.52 -1.72
CA PHE A 327 17.91 4.08 -2.89
C PHE A 327 18.13 5.60 -2.79
N VAL A 328 17.13 6.35 -2.35
CA VAL A 328 17.24 7.81 -2.25
C VAL A 328 18.14 8.23 -1.07
N GLU A 329 17.94 7.62 0.08
CA GLU A 329 18.67 7.94 1.30
C GLU A 329 20.15 7.60 1.24
N HIS A 330 20.54 6.56 0.48
CA HIS A 330 21.95 6.23 0.36
C HIS A 330 22.77 7.33 -0.33
N LEU A 331 22.13 8.20 -1.14
CA LEU A 331 22.81 9.29 -1.83
C LEU A 331 23.45 10.31 -0.88
N LYS A 332 22.97 10.41 0.36
CA LYS A 332 23.57 11.26 1.41
C LYS A 332 24.76 10.62 2.12
N LEU A 333 25.01 9.32 1.89
CA LEU A 333 26.15 8.63 2.47
C LEU A 333 27.45 9.00 1.73
N PRO A 334 28.63 8.74 2.34
CA PRO A 334 29.91 9.10 1.73
C PRO A 334 30.17 8.44 0.37
N HIS A 335 30.29 9.25 -0.68
CA HIS A 335 30.65 8.84 -2.04
C HIS A 335 31.89 9.57 -2.55
N TYR A 336 32.85 9.83 -1.66
CA TYR A 336 34.01 10.68 -1.98
C TYR A 336 34.87 10.12 -3.12
N VAL A 337 35.08 8.82 -3.15
CA VAL A 337 35.92 8.16 -4.14
C VAL A 337 35.25 8.23 -5.51
N ASP A 338 34.01 7.89 -5.60
CA ASP A 338 33.22 7.91 -6.83
C ASP A 338 33.12 9.34 -7.37
N PHE A 339 32.82 10.30 -6.50
CA PHE A 339 32.73 11.72 -6.89
C PHE A 339 34.05 12.28 -7.38
N GLN A 340 35.18 11.95 -6.75
CA GLN A 340 36.49 12.39 -7.22
C GLN A 340 36.86 11.78 -8.57
N SER A 341 36.46 10.54 -8.83
CA SER A 341 36.65 9.90 -10.14
C SER A 341 35.87 10.62 -11.24
N GLU A 342 34.55 10.86 -10.99
CA GLU A 342 33.68 11.61 -11.91
C GLU A 342 34.20 13.03 -12.16
N LEU A 343 34.63 13.71 -11.11
CA LEU A 343 35.19 15.06 -11.20
C LEU A 343 36.50 15.09 -12.06
N GLY A 344 37.35 14.08 -11.92
CA GLY A 344 38.52 13.93 -12.75
C GLY A 344 38.17 13.71 -14.22
N LEU A 345 37.22 12.83 -14.50
CA LEU A 345 36.73 12.59 -15.85
C LEU A 345 36.11 13.85 -16.46
N LEU A 346 35.25 14.56 -15.72
CA LEU A 346 34.62 15.79 -16.20
C LEU A 346 35.66 16.87 -16.55
N ARG A 347 36.68 17.03 -15.72
CA ARG A 347 37.79 17.99 -16.00
C ARG A 347 38.51 17.65 -17.29
N LYS A 348 38.80 16.38 -17.53
CA LYS A 348 39.42 15.91 -18.76
C LYS A 348 38.53 16.19 -19.98
N LEU A 349 37.28 15.83 -19.94
CA LEU A 349 36.32 16.08 -21.03
C LEU A 349 36.16 17.59 -21.34
N ARG A 350 36.18 18.45 -20.30
CA ARG A 350 36.15 19.91 -20.49
C ARG A 350 37.41 20.45 -21.15
N GLN A 351 38.58 19.89 -20.83
CA GLN A 351 39.83 20.26 -21.48
C GLN A 351 39.81 19.84 -22.96
N GLU A 352 39.43 18.62 -23.26
CA GLU A 352 39.29 18.11 -24.64
C GLU A 352 38.32 18.97 -25.47
N PHE A 353 37.19 19.36 -24.86
CA PHE A 353 36.21 20.25 -25.51
C PHE A 353 36.83 21.65 -25.81
N ALA A 354 37.54 22.23 -24.87
CA ALA A 354 38.20 23.52 -25.07
C ALA A 354 39.30 23.49 -26.15
N GLU A 355 40.08 22.42 -26.20
CA GLU A 355 41.10 22.19 -27.21
C GLU A 355 40.43 22.05 -28.60
N ALA A 356 39.37 21.27 -28.74
CA ALA A 356 38.65 21.10 -29.99
C ALA A 356 37.97 22.42 -30.47
N ALA A 357 37.41 23.22 -29.54
CA ALA A 357 36.86 24.54 -29.87
C ALA A 357 37.92 25.53 -30.36
N GLY A 358 39.09 25.56 -29.70
CA GLY A 358 40.22 26.40 -30.15
C GLY A 358 40.78 25.98 -31.51
N GLU A 359 40.82 24.68 -31.82
CA GLU A 359 41.21 24.21 -33.15
C GLU A 359 40.18 24.55 -34.22
N ALA A 360 38.88 24.57 -33.89
CA ALA A 360 37.84 24.98 -34.83
C ALA A 360 37.91 26.47 -35.15
N GLU A 361 38.12 27.33 -34.13
CA GLU A 361 38.28 28.78 -34.33
C GLU A 361 39.54 29.09 -35.17
N LEU A 362 40.64 28.36 -34.96
CA LEU A 362 41.87 28.53 -35.75
C LEU A 362 41.69 28.10 -37.21
N LYS A 363 40.89 27.11 -37.51
CA LYS A 363 40.57 26.70 -38.87
C LYS A 363 39.66 27.71 -39.58
N GLU A 364 38.66 28.23 -38.89
CA GLU A 364 37.76 29.26 -39.43
C GLU A 364 38.48 30.60 -39.69
N ALA A 365 39.50 30.93 -38.90
CA ALA A 365 40.33 32.12 -39.09
C ALA A 365 41.38 31.95 -40.21
N ALA A 366 41.64 30.75 -40.68
CA ALA A 366 42.63 30.46 -41.74
C ALA A 366 41.97 30.29 -43.14
N GLU A 367 40.64 30.22 -43.21
CA GLU A 367 39.85 30.30 -44.45
C GLU A 367 39.40 31.77 -44.73
#